data_df4a647ca8410810de423706f6a29010
#
_entry.id   df4a647ca8410810de423706f6a29010
#
_cell.length_a   1.000
_cell.length_b   1.000
_cell.length_c   1.000
_cell.angle_alpha   90.00
_cell.angle_beta   90.00
_cell.angle_gamma   90.00
#
_symmetry.space_group_name_H-M   'P 1'
#
loop_
_entity.id
_entity.type
_entity.pdbx_description
1 polymer ?
#
loop_
_entity_poly.entity_id
_entity_poly.type
_entity_poly.pdbx_seq_one_letter_code
_entity_poly.pdbx_strand_id
1 'polypeptide(L)' 'MSIKFTDWIITMQEDAEEMEYLEFISKHGEANADIWRDYHNPNYANHELHE' A
#
# COMPACT_ATOMS: atom_id res chain seq x y z
N MET A 1 22.42 -5.19 3.33
CA MET A 1 21.89 -3.86 3.60
C MET A 1 20.39 -3.91 3.78
N SER A 2 19.89 -3.27 4.78
CA SER A 2 18.47 -3.33 5.06
C SER A 2 17.80 -1.99 4.79
N ILE A 3 16.56 -2.06 4.33
CA ILE A 3 15.77 -0.88 4.05
C ILE A 3 15.02 -0.49 5.32
N LYS A 4 14.99 0.78 5.62
CA LYS A 4 14.21 1.24 6.76
C LYS A 4 12.73 0.97 6.52
N PHE A 5 12.01 0.73 7.62
CA PHE A 5 10.60 0.44 7.51
C PHE A 5 9.84 1.55 6.80
N THR A 6 10.16 2.80 7.13
CA THR A 6 9.49 3.93 6.48
C THR A 6 9.77 3.97 4.98
N ASP A 7 11.00 3.68 4.58
CA ASP A 7 11.32 3.66 3.16
C ASP A 7 10.55 2.56 2.44
N TRP A 8 10.42 1.42 3.09
CA TRP A 8 9.68 0.30 2.52
C TRP A 8 8.22 0.67 2.30
N ILE A 9 7.61 1.30 3.30
CA ILE A 9 6.21 1.69 3.21
C ILE A 9 5.99 2.72 2.11
N ILE A 10 6.89 3.68 2.01
CA ILE A 10 6.76 4.71 0.97
C ILE A 10 6.84 4.07 -0.41
N THR A 11 7.77 3.15 -0.60
CA THR A 11 7.89 2.46 -1.89
C THR A 11 6.62 1.69 -2.21
N MET A 12 6.06 1.01 -1.21
CA MET A 12 4.84 0.25 -1.42
C MET A 12 3.67 1.16 -1.81
N GLN A 13 3.58 2.30 -1.15
CA GLN A 13 2.50 3.23 -1.46
C GLN A 13 2.64 3.83 -2.84
N GLU A 14 3.86 4.12 -3.25
CA GLU A 14 4.08 4.62 -4.60
C GLU A 14 3.69 3.59 -5.64
N ASP A 15 4.04 2.34 -5.40
CA ASP A 15 3.66 1.29 -6.32
C ASP A 15 2.15 1.07 -6.30
N ALA A 16 1.53 1.19 -5.15
CA ALA A 16 0.08 1.04 -5.07
C ALA A 16 -0.62 2.11 -5.89
N GLU A 17 -0.05 3.29 -5.95
CA GLU A 17 -0.64 4.36 -6.73
C GLU A 17 -0.50 4.11 -8.23
N GLU A 18 0.64 3.59 -8.64
CA GLU A 18 0.94 3.45 -10.06
C GLU A 18 0.47 2.14 -10.66
N MET A 19 0.36 1.10 -9.84
CA MET A 19 0.04 -0.23 -10.33
C MET A 19 -1.40 -0.59 -10.08
N GLU A 20 -1.96 -1.39 -11.00
CA GLU A 20 -3.26 -1.98 -10.76
C GLU A 20 -3.11 -3.11 -9.76
N TYR A 21 -4.24 -3.54 -9.22
CA TYR A 21 -4.25 -4.52 -8.16
C TYR A 21 -3.43 -5.77 -8.49
N LEU A 22 -3.72 -6.36 -9.64
CA LEU A 22 -3.05 -7.61 -10.00
C LEU A 22 -1.56 -7.41 -10.20
N GLU A 23 -1.19 -6.28 -10.77
CA GLU A 23 0.22 -6.00 -10.97
C GLU A 23 0.92 -5.81 -9.64
N PHE A 24 0.28 -5.10 -8.72
CA PHE A 24 0.85 -4.88 -7.39
C PHE A 24 1.05 -6.21 -6.68
N ILE A 25 0.05 -7.09 -6.76
CA ILE A 25 0.12 -8.39 -6.11
C ILE A 25 1.24 -9.22 -6.71
N SER A 26 1.40 -9.14 -8.03
CA SER A 26 2.44 -9.91 -8.69
C SER A 26 3.83 -9.48 -8.24
N LYS A 27 3.99 -8.18 -7.96
CA LYS A 27 5.30 -7.67 -7.56
C LYS A 27 5.56 -7.84 -6.08
N HIS A 28 4.57 -7.56 -5.26
CA HIS A 28 4.78 -7.48 -3.81
C HIS A 28 4.20 -8.64 -3.04
N GLY A 29 3.41 -9.47 -3.69
CA GLY A 29 2.84 -10.63 -3.01
C GLY A 29 1.45 -10.35 -2.48
N GLU A 30 0.65 -11.40 -2.43
CA GLU A 30 -0.73 -11.28 -1.99
C GLU A 30 -0.83 -10.87 -0.53
N ALA A 31 0.19 -11.19 0.25
CA ALA A 31 0.19 -10.81 1.66
C ALA A 31 0.16 -9.29 1.84
N ASN A 32 0.59 -8.55 0.83
CA ASN A 32 0.60 -7.09 0.90
C ASN A 32 -0.59 -6.45 0.21
N ALA A 33 -1.59 -7.24 -0.15
CA ALA A 33 -2.76 -6.72 -0.84
C ALA A 33 -3.48 -5.65 -0.02
N ASP A 34 -3.40 -5.77 1.30
CA ASP A 34 -4.09 -4.81 2.15
C ASP A 34 -3.52 -3.41 1.96
N ILE A 35 -2.23 -3.30 1.71
CA ILE A 35 -1.61 -2.00 1.51
C ILE A 35 -2.19 -1.32 0.27
N TRP A 36 -2.30 -2.07 -0.82
CA TRP A 36 -2.89 -1.52 -2.03
C TRP A 36 -4.34 -1.13 -1.82
N ARG A 37 -5.08 -2.00 -1.17
CA ARG A 37 -6.50 -1.78 -0.95
C ARG A 37 -6.72 -0.57 -0.05
N ASP A 38 -5.93 -0.45 1.01
CA ASP A 38 -6.08 0.68 1.92
C ASP A 38 -5.74 1.99 1.23
N TYR A 39 -4.73 1.98 0.38
CA TYR A 39 -4.34 3.20 -0.31
C TYR A 39 -5.47 3.70 -1.21
N HIS A 40 -6.19 2.80 -1.83
CA HIS A 40 -7.26 3.16 -2.76
C HIS A 40 -8.63 3.23 -2.10
N ASN A 41 -8.71 3.00 -0.82
CA ASN A 41 -9.98 2.96 -0.11
C ASN A 41 -10.29 4.34 0.45
N PRO A 42 -11.33 5.01 -0.09
CA PRO A 42 -11.67 6.35 0.41
C PRO A 42 -12.07 6.35 1.87
N ASN A 43 -12.60 5.24 2.36
CA ASN A 43 -13.02 5.17 3.74
C ASN A 43 -11.86 5.04 4.71
N TYR A 44 -10.72 4.66 4.20
CA TYR A 44 -9.57 4.48 5.07
C TYR A 44 -9.18 5.80 5.74
N ALA A 45 -9.09 6.86 4.94
CA ALA A 45 -8.75 8.17 5.49
C ALA A 45 -9.83 8.67 6.43
N ASN A 46 -11.10 8.42 6.08
CA ASN A 46 -12.19 8.82 6.94
C ASN A 46 -12.13 8.09 8.26
N HIS A 47 -11.74 6.84 8.22
CA HIS A 47 -11.62 6.06 9.43
C HIS A 47 -10.61 6.69 10.38
N GLU A 48 -9.50 7.14 9.85
CA GLU A 48 -8.50 7.78 10.68
C GLU A 48 -8.99 9.09 11.26
N LEU A 49 -9.76 9.81 10.49
CA LEU A 49 -10.25 11.10 10.94
C LEU A 49 -11.21 10.97 12.11
N HIS A 50 -11.82 9.82 12.23
CA HIS A 50 -12.75 9.59 13.34
C HIS A 50 -12.02 9.49 14.66
N GLU A 51 -10.76 9.23 14.61
CA GLU A 51 -10.00 9.17 15.84
C GLU A 51 -9.85 10.53 16.44
#